data_b85a1d0c75ef4f214493fbe0c7b2f043
#
_entry.id   b85a1d0c75ef4f214493fbe0c7b2f043
#
_cell.length_a   1.000
_cell.length_b   1.000
_cell.length_c   1.000
_cell.angle_alpha   90.00
_cell.angle_beta   90.00
_cell.angle_gamma   90.00
#
_symmetry.space_group_name_H-M   'P 1'
#
loop_
_entity.id
_entity.type
_entity.pdbx_description
1 polymer ?
#
loop_
_entity_poly.entity_id
_entity_poly.type
_entity_poly.pdbx_seq_one_letter_code
_entity_poly.pdbx_strand_id
1 'polypeptide(L)'
;MLHLIATSDQLAQLLAASRHQAGLTQAEAAARVGVSQSRISALETDASALTVTQLLALCGVYGLQLQLREKNQPGAEPAPIVEW
;
A
#
# COMPACT_ATOMS: atom_id res chain seq x y z
N MET A 1 -12.76 -4.34 -0.34
CA MET A 1 -12.15 -5.57 -0.85
C MET A 1 -10.85 -5.86 -0.13
N LEU A 2 -10.59 -7.12 0.20
CA LEU A 2 -9.38 -7.55 0.88
C LEU A 2 -8.33 -7.95 -0.15
N HIS A 3 -7.10 -7.45 0.02
CA HIS A 3 -5.97 -7.81 -0.83
C HIS A 3 -4.92 -8.54 0.01
N LEU A 4 -4.52 -9.72 -0.45
CA LEU A 4 -3.49 -10.50 0.21
C LEU A 4 -2.15 -10.24 -0.48
N ILE A 5 -1.21 -9.68 0.28
CA ILE A 5 0.10 -9.29 -0.24
C ILE A 5 1.16 -10.13 0.47
N ALA A 6 1.91 -10.89 -0.30
CA ALA A 6 3.01 -11.71 0.21
C ALA A 6 4.37 -11.26 -0.35
N THR A 7 4.40 -10.51 -1.45
CA THR A 7 5.63 -10.09 -2.12
C THR A 7 5.57 -8.61 -2.47
N SER A 8 6.75 -8.01 -2.68
CA SER A 8 6.82 -6.63 -3.13
C SER A 8 6.24 -6.45 -4.54
N ASP A 9 6.32 -7.47 -5.39
CA ASP A 9 5.72 -7.40 -6.71
C ASP A 9 4.20 -7.32 -6.64
N GLN A 10 3.59 -8.09 -5.76
CA GLN A 10 2.14 -8.00 -5.53
C GLN A 10 1.75 -6.63 -5.01
N LEU A 11 2.55 -6.06 -4.12
CA LEU A 11 2.29 -4.73 -3.60
C LEU A 11 2.40 -3.67 -4.70
N ALA A 12 3.42 -3.77 -5.56
CA ALA A 12 3.58 -2.85 -6.68
C ALA A 12 2.35 -2.88 -7.61
N GLN A 13 1.87 -4.08 -7.93
CA GLN A 13 0.68 -4.24 -8.77
C GLN A 13 -0.57 -3.66 -8.11
N LEU A 14 -0.73 -3.88 -6.80
CA LEU A 14 -1.86 -3.33 -6.07
C LEU A 14 -1.82 -1.80 -6.08
N LEU A 15 -0.67 -1.21 -5.86
CA LEU A 15 -0.54 0.25 -5.85
C LEU A 15 -0.89 0.85 -7.20
N ALA A 16 -0.41 0.25 -8.30
CA ALA A 16 -0.74 0.72 -9.63
C ALA A 16 -2.25 0.61 -9.92
N ALA A 17 -2.84 -0.54 -9.59
CA ALA A 17 -4.27 -0.76 -9.79
C ALA A 17 -5.11 0.20 -8.95
N SER A 18 -4.72 0.42 -7.71
CA SER A 18 -5.45 1.31 -6.79
C SER A 18 -5.37 2.77 -7.24
N ARG A 19 -4.22 3.18 -7.79
CA ARG A 19 -4.08 4.52 -8.37
C ARG A 19 -5.03 4.70 -9.54
N HIS A 20 -5.08 3.74 -10.45
CA HIS A 20 -6.01 3.78 -11.58
C HIS A 20 -7.46 3.83 -11.11
N GLN A 21 -7.80 3.04 -10.13
CA GLN A 21 -9.16 2.98 -9.60
C GLN A 21 -9.55 4.29 -8.91
N ALA A 22 -8.58 4.97 -8.30
CA ALA A 22 -8.80 6.29 -7.71
C ALA A 22 -8.88 7.41 -8.76
N GLY A 23 -8.64 7.10 -10.03
CA GLY A 23 -8.71 8.08 -11.11
C GLY A 23 -7.53 9.03 -11.17
N LEU A 24 -6.38 8.64 -10.61
CA LEU A 24 -5.22 9.51 -10.51
C LEU A 24 -4.15 9.11 -11.51
N THR A 25 -3.50 10.11 -12.10
CA THR A 25 -2.25 9.89 -12.85
C THR A 25 -1.11 9.69 -11.86
N GLN A 26 0.03 9.17 -12.36
CA GLN A 26 1.23 9.07 -11.54
C GLN A 26 1.67 10.45 -11.02
N ALA A 27 1.58 11.49 -11.85
CA ALA A 27 1.94 12.84 -11.43
C ALA A 27 1.01 13.36 -10.33
N GLU A 28 -0.28 13.11 -10.44
CA GLU A 28 -1.24 13.52 -9.42
C GLU A 28 -1.01 12.80 -8.10
N ALA A 29 -0.78 11.49 -8.15
CA ALA A 29 -0.47 10.71 -6.96
C ALA A 29 0.82 11.20 -6.30
N ALA A 30 1.86 11.46 -7.11
CA ALA A 30 3.14 11.96 -6.63
C ALA A 30 2.97 13.30 -5.89
N ALA A 31 2.18 14.21 -6.46
CA ALA A 31 1.93 15.51 -5.85
C ALA A 31 1.24 15.36 -4.49
N ARG A 32 0.31 14.40 -4.36
CA ARG A 32 -0.44 14.21 -3.11
C ARG A 32 0.39 13.64 -1.98
N VAL A 33 1.38 12.79 -2.32
CA VAL A 33 2.24 12.18 -1.28
C VAL A 33 3.59 12.89 -1.14
N GLY A 34 3.85 13.91 -1.95
CA GLY A 34 5.07 14.69 -1.82
C GLY A 34 6.32 14.01 -2.35
N VAL A 35 6.19 13.19 -3.39
CA VAL A 35 7.32 12.54 -4.06
C VAL A 35 7.30 12.88 -5.55
N SER A 36 8.34 12.49 -6.28
CA SER A 36 8.39 12.69 -7.73
C SER A 36 7.52 11.66 -8.46
N GLN A 37 7.11 12.02 -9.68
CA GLN A 37 6.44 11.07 -10.57
C GLN A 37 7.31 9.87 -10.85
N SER A 38 8.63 10.09 -11.05
CA SER A 38 9.58 9.00 -11.28
C SER A 38 9.58 8.02 -10.13
N ARG A 39 9.44 8.51 -8.89
CA ARG A 39 9.36 7.65 -7.71
C ARG A 39 8.10 6.79 -7.75
N ILE A 40 6.94 7.37 -8.06
CA ILE A 40 5.70 6.61 -8.19
C ILE A 40 5.84 5.54 -9.29
N SER A 41 6.38 5.92 -10.44
CA SER A 41 6.60 4.98 -11.55
C SER A 41 7.50 3.82 -11.12
N ALA A 42 8.60 4.12 -10.43
CA ALA A 42 9.52 3.08 -9.95
C ALA A 42 8.85 2.15 -8.94
N LEU A 43 8.05 2.68 -8.02
CA LEU A 43 7.37 1.88 -7.00
C LEU A 43 6.29 0.98 -7.60
N GLU A 44 5.67 1.37 -8.70
CA GLU A 44 4.68 0.55 -9.40
C GLU A 44 5.33 -0.57 -10.20
N THR A 45 6.62 -0.48 -10.46
CA THR A 45 7.39 -1.55 -11.09
C THR A 45 8.02 -2.46 -10.03
N ASP A 46 8.56 -1.87 -8.97
CA ASP A 46 9.23 -2.59 -7.90
C ASP A 46 9.02 -1.82 -6.59
N ALA A 47 8.23 -2.39 -5.71
CA ALA A 47 7.91 -1.75 -4.43
C ALA A 47 8.91 -2.10 -3.32
N SER A 48 10.01 -2.79 -3.63
CA SER A 48 10.96 -3.23 -2.60
C SER A 48 11.62 -2.07 -1.85
N ALA A 49 11.74 -0.91 -2.47
CA ALA A 49 12.34 0.28 -1.85
C ALA A 49 11.31 1.20 -1.19
N LEU A 50 10.06 0.79 -1.14
CA LEU A 50 8.98 1.58 -0.55
C LEU A 50 9.17 1.66 0.96
N THR A 51 9.13 2.87 1.50
CA THR A 51 9.16 3.03 2.96
C THR A 51 7.75 2.83 3.53
N VAL A 52 7.68 2.48 4.80
CA VAL A 52 6.39 2.33 5.48
C VAL A 52 5.64 3.66 5.48
N THR A 53 6.34 4.77 5.70
CA THR A 53 5.72 6.09 5.67
C THR A 53 5.08 6.38 4.31
N GLN A 54 5.80 6.07 3.23
CA GLN A 54 5.26 6.25 1.87
C GLN A 54 4.08 5.31 1.61
N LEU A 55 4.18 4.06 2.06
CA LEU A 55 3.08 3.11 1.90
C LEU A 55 1.81 3.61 2.58
N LEU A 56 1.91 4.07 3.81
CA LEU A 56 0.74 4.58 4.54
C LEU A 56 0.15 5.81 3.87
N ALA A 57 1.01 6.70 3.35
CA ALA A 57 0.54 7.88 2.63
C ALA A 57 -0.18 7.50 1.34
N LEU A 58 0.36 6.55 0.57
CA LEU A 58 -0.30 6.05 -0.64
C LEU A 58 -1.62 5.37 -0.33
N CYS A 59 -1.67 4.57 0.72
CA CYS A 59 -2.93 3.95 1.15
C CYS A 59 -3.99 5.02 1.43
N GLY A 60 -3.63 6.08 2.12
CA GLY A 60 -4.56 7.17 2.40
C GLY A 60 -5.07 7.86 1.15
N VAL A 61 -4.19 8.07 0.15
CA VAL A 61 -4.57 8.72 -1.10
C VAL A 61 -5.45 7.81 -1.96
N TYR A 62 -5.18 6.50 -1.96
CA TYR A 62 -5.91 5.55 -2.82
C TYR A 62 -7.13 4.94 -2.15
N GLY A 63 -7.47 5.35 -0.93
CA GLY A 63 -8.60 4.78 -0.22
C GLY A 63 -8.37 3.38 0.29
N LEU A 64 -7.13 3.02 0.56
CA LEU A 64 -6.75 1.73 1.12
C LEU A 64 -6.52 1.86 2.62
N GLN A 65 -6.73 0.76 3.33
CA GLN A 65 -6.38 0.64 4.74
C GLN A 65 -5.43 -0.54 4.91
N LEU A 66 -4.29 -0.30 5.54
CA LEU A 66 -3.34 -1.36 5.81
C LEU A 66 -3.76 -2.11 7.08
N GLN A 67 -3.84 -3.43 6.98
CA GLN A 67 -4.13 -4.30 8.11
C GLN A 67 -3.13 -5.44 8.14
N LEU A 68 -2.75 -5.84 9.33
CA LEU A 68 -1.89 -7.00 9.53
C LEU A 68 -2.69 -8.04 10.31
N ARG A 69 -2.65 -9.28 9.80
CA ARG A 69 -3.36 -10.39 10.42
C ARG A 69 -2.39 -11.54 10.59
N GLU A 70 -2.46 -12.20 11.73
CA GLU A 70 -1.65 -13.38 11.98
C GLU A 70 -2.13 -14.53 11.10
N LYS A 71 -1.17 -15.25 10.54
CA LYS A 71 -1.45 -16.47 9.80
C LYS A 71 -1.79 -17.60 10.75
N ASN A 72 -2.58 -18.58 10.24
CA ASN A 72 -2.81 -19.85 10.94
C ASN A 72 -3.44 -19.68 12.32
N GLN A 73 -4.30 -18.68 12.47
CA GLN A 73 -5.08 -18.47 13.68
C GLN A 73 -6.56 -18.47 13.33
N PRO A 74 -7.09 -19.60 12.84
CA PRO A 74 -8.49 -19.67 12.45
C PRO A 74 -9.39 -19.41 13.66
N GLY A 75 -10.34 -18.49 13.50
CA GLY A 75 -11.24 -18.11 14.58
C GLY A 75 -10.59 -17.30 15.68
N ALA A 76 -9.36 -16.88 15.51
CA ALA A 76 -8.70 -16.03 16.49
C ALA A 76 -9.38 -14.67 16.57
N GLU A 77 -9.60 -14.23 17.79
CA GLU A 77 -10.03 -12.88 18.02
C GLU A 77 -8.92 -11.92 17.56
N PRO A 78 -9.29 -10.72 17.12
CA PRO A 78 -8.26 -9.71 16.87
C PRO A 78 -7.40 -9.57 18.13
N ALA A 79 -6.09 -9.61 17.95
CA ALA A 79 -5.20 -9.48 19.07
C ALA A 79 -5.48 -8.15 19.79
N PRO A 80 -5.48 -8.15 21.12
CA PRO A 80 -5.59 -6.90 21.84
C PRO A 80 -4.43 -6.00 21.46
N ILE A 81 -4.64 -4.70 21.54
CA ILE A 81 -3.57 -3.76 21.28
C ILE A 81 -2.44 -4.07 22.25
N VAL A 82 -1.30 -4.39 21.69
CA VAL A 82 -0.11 -4.65 22.50
C VAL A 82 0.62 -3.34 22.69
N GLU A 83 0.78 -2.96 23.92
CA GLU A 83 1.61 -1.81 24.26
C GLU A 83 3.05 -2.27 24.43
N TRP A 84 3.90 -1.75 23.56
CA TRP A 84 5.32 -2.05 23.64
C TRP A 84 6.02 -1.06 24.54
#